data_9f1b96406e4aef8f7a31fca13f5b8cf0
#
_entry.id   9f1b96406e4aef8f7a31fca13f5b8cf0
#
_cell.length_a   1.000
_cell.length_b   1.000
_cell.length_c   1.000
_cell.angle_alpha   90.00
_cell.angle_beta   90.00
_cell.angle_gamma   90.00
#
_symmetry.space_group_name_H-M   'P 1'
#
loop_
_entity.id
_entity.type
_entity.pdbx_description
1 polymer ?
#
loop_
_entity_poly.entity_id
_entity_poly.type
_entity_poly.pdbx_seq_one_letter_code
_entity_poly.pdbx_strand_id
1 'polypeptide(L)'
;MDFYITKEEVVKSLNQTLGVVEKRQTLPILSNVLFEVDESSLKLTATDLESEISTTSIISNFKSGGKTTAPARKLNDLCRLMPDSAEIHFFLDGDNLRIETESGKYNLSTLPSEDFPVFETEETQSQINISSQNLKNLISKTSFAMGNQDWRHYLNGLYMLIDDKTITTVATDAHRLAMATSSLNEAASESTSGIVPRKSINEIGKLVGDESENVVVQLGHTSIAANVSGTTFVSKLIEGKFPDYEQVIPSGESSLLEVDRKNFSESLSRVSVLSSEKYKGVRIITKKDSLNISANNPEKEQGEENLSCSYQGDEIDIAFNVNYLQEILTTIDSEKIEINFCLLYTSD
;
A
#
# COMPACT_ATOMS: atom_id res chain seq x y z
N MET A 1 19.70 -18.64 -23.73
CA MET A 1 18.31 -18.54 -23.28
C MET A 1 17.41 -18.62 -24.49
N ASP A 2 16.49 -19.62 -24.53
CA ASP A 2 15.54 -19.84 -25.62
C ASP A 2 14.33 -20.63 -25.09
N PHE A 3 13.13 -20.03 -25.14
CA PHE A 3 11.91 -20.61 -24.56
C PHE A 3 10.63 -20.00 -25.14
N TYR A 4 9.50 -20.65 -24.91
CA TYR A 4 8.15 -20.18 -25.27
C TYR A 4 7.30 -19.98 -24.03
N ILE A 5 6.45 -18.96 -24.05
CA ILE A 5 5.52 -18.62 -22.97
C ILE A 5 4.25 -18.01 -23.57
N THR A 6 3.10 -18.21 -22.93
CA THR A 6 1.86 -17.56 -23.37
C THR A 6 1.88 -16.08 -23.05
N LYS A 7 1.16 -15.28 -23.86
CA LYS A 7 0.96 -13.84 -23.58
C LYS A 7 0.42 -13.61 -22.18
N GLU A 8 -0.58 -14.40 -21.77
CA GLU A 8 -1.23 -14.25 -20.47
C GLU A 8 -0.23 -14.34 -19.32
N GLU A 9 0.60 -15.37 -19.28
CA GLU A 9 1.59 -15.61 -18.25
C GLU A 9 2.65 -14.51 -18.18
N VAL A 10 3.23 -14.14 -19.33
CA VAL A 10 4.29 -13.11 -19.35
C VAL A 10 3.75 -11.73 -19.00
N VAL A 11 2.55 -11.35 -19.47
CA VAL A 11 1.96 -10.05 -19.15
C VAL A 11 1.56 -9.97 -17.68
N LYS A 12 1.02 -11.07 -17.10
CA LYS A 12 0.73 -11.15 -15.67
C LYS A 12 1.99 -10.87 -14.85
N SER A 13 3.08 -11.57 -15.14
CA SER A 13 4.34 -11.44 -14.42
C SER A 13 5.00 -10.08 -14.61
N LEU A 14 4.98 -9.53 -15.82
CA LEU A 14 5.49 -8.19 -16.08
C LEU A 14 4.68 -7.12 -15.32
N ASN A 15 3.35 -7.21 -15.30
CA ASN A 15 2.53 -6.26 -14.56
C ASN A 15 2.83 -6.28 -13.06
N GLN A 16 3.11 -7.44 -12.48
CA GLN A 16 3.49 -7.57 -11.08
C GLN A 16 4.84 -6.90 -10.80
N THR A 17 5.83 -7.04 -11.68
CA THR A 17 7.17 -6.48 -11.48
C THR A 17 7.26 -4.98 -11.74
N LEU A 18 6.36 -4.40 -12.55
CA LEU A 18 6.40 -2.98 -12.92
C LEU A 18 6.20 -2.01 -11.75
N GLY A 19 5.69 -2.46 -10.61
CA GLY A 19 5.44 -1.62 -9.44
C GLY A 19 6.70 -0.97 -8.87
N VAL A 20 7.83 -1.65 -8.96
CA VAL A 20 9.14 -1.13 -8.49
C VAL A 20 9.96 -0.47 -9.59
N VAL A 21 9.59 -0.65 -10.88
CA VAL A 21 10.30 -0.05 -12.02
C VAL A 21 9.94 1.42 -12.16
N GLU A 22 10.86 2.31 -11.85
CA GLU A 22 10.66 3.75 -12.01
C GLU A 22 10.89 4.23 -13.45
N LYS A 23 10.26 5.35 -13.83
CA LYS A 23 10.37 5.93 -15.18
C LYS A 23 11.70 6.64 -15.42
N ARG A 24 12.31 7.20 -14.37
CA ARG A 24 13.56 7.96 -14.43
C ARG A 24 14.51 7.40 -13.40
N GLN A 25 15.49 6.63 -13.86
CA GLN A 25 16.54 6.05 -13.03
C GLN A 25 17.89 6.68 -13.37
N THR A 26 18.71 6.86 -12.35
CA THR A 26 20.12 7.25 -12.53
C THR A 26 20.95 6.10 -13.10
N LEU A 27 20.55 4.85 -12.81
CA LEU A 27 21.15 3.64 -13.32
C LEU A 27 20.22 2.99 -14.37
N PRO A 28 20.62 2.92 -15.65
CA PRO A 28 19.76 2.37 -16.73
C PRO A 28 19.25 0.96 -16.47
N ILE A 29 20.03 0.11 -15.78
CA ILE A 29 19.67 -1.28 -15.51
C ILE A 29 18.43 -1.40 -14.59
N LEU A 30 18.14 -0.42 -13.75
CA LEU A 30 16.94 -0.38 -12.90
C LEU A 30 15.64 -0.12 -13.68
N SER A 31 15.76 0.22 -14.96
CA SER A 31 14.62 0.28 -15.88
C SER A 31 14.33 -1.07 -16.53
N ASN A 32 15.23 -2.04 -16.35
CA ASN A 32 15.10 -3.39 -16.89
C ASN A 32 14.49 -4.34 -15.85
N VAL A 33 13.96 -5.43 -16.36
CA VAL A 33 13.60 -6.62 -15.59
C VAL A 33 14.63 -7.70 -15.88
N LEU A 34 15.10 -8.38 -14.85
CA LEU A 34 16.00 -9.54 -14.96
C LEU A 34 15.17 -10.78 -15.31
N PHE A 35 15.59 -11.49 -16.35
CA PHE A 35 15.11 -12.80 -16.76
C PHE A 35 16.04 -13.87 -16.23
N GLU A 36 15.48 -14.86 -15.56
CA GLU A 36 16.17 -16.10 -15.19
C GLU A 36 15.28 -17.26 -15.64
N VAL A 37 15.80 -18.04 -16.60
CA VAL A 37 15.04 -19.13 -17.23
C VAL A 37 15.71 -20.45 -16.88
N ASP A 38 14.96 -21.36 -16.33
CA ASP A 38 15.32 -22.75 -16.08
C ASP A 38 14.41 -23.70 -16.88
N GLU A 39 14.53 -25.03 -16.64
CA GLU A 39 13.83 -26.06 -17.42
C GLU A 39 12.29 -25.94 -17.38
N SER A 40 11.71 -25.31 -16.40
CA SER A 40 10.26 -25.30 -16.18
C SER A 40 9.67 -23.90 -16.00
N SER A 41 10.51 -22.90 -15.72
CA SER A 41 10.02 -21.61 -15.30
C SER A 41 10.84 -20.42 -15.82
N LEU A 42 10.15 -19.30 -15.90
CA LEU A 42 10.70 -17.96 -16.06
C LEU A 42 10.53 -17.22 -14.74
N LYS A 43 11.64 -16.84 -14.10
CA LYS A 43 11.62 -15.89 -13.00
C LYS A 43 11.94 -14.50 -13.53
N LEU A 44 11.08 -13.53 -13.23
CA LEU A 44 11.27 -12.11 -13.52
C LEU A 44 11.52 -11.36 -12.21
N THR A 45 12.60 -10.56 -12.18
CA THR A 45 12.94 -9.75 -11.00
C THR A 45 13.12 -8.29 -11.42
N ALA A 46 12.54 -7.37 -10.66
CA ALA A 46 12.74 -5.92 -10.80
C ALA A 46 13.06 -5.30 -9.45
N THR A 47 13.89 -4.27 -9.43
CA THR A 47 14.30 -3.56 -8.21
C THR A 47 14.55 -2.08 -8.46
N ASP A 48 14.39 -1.27 -7.40
CA ASP A 48 14.78 0.14 -7.33
C ASP A 48 15.87 0.40 -6.25
N LEU A 49 16.50 -0.67 -5.75
CA LEU A 49 17.49 -0.72 -4.65
C LEU A 49 16.89 -0.56 -3.25
N GLU A 50 15.67 -0.07 -3.13
CA GLU A 50 14.94 0.02 -1.85
C GLU A 50 13.89 -1.08 -1.72
N SER A 51 13.41 -1.59 -2.86
CA SER A 51 12.47 -2.69 -2.94
C SER A 51 12.73 -3.58 -4.16
N GLU A 52 12.32 -4.83 -4.07
CA GLU A 52 12.41 -5.83 -5.13
C GLU A 52 11.11 -6.59 -5.27
N ILE A 53 10.71 -6.88 -6.49
CA ILE A 53 9.65 -7.84 -6.80
C ILE A 53 10.22 -8.94 -7.67
N SER A 54 9.99 -10.18 -7.28
CA SER A 54 10.28 -11.35 -8.10
C SER A 54 9.01 -12.19 -8.26
N THR A 55 8.75 -12.67 -9.48
CA THR A 55 7.61 -13.53 -9.78
C THR A 55 8.04 -14.66 -10.69
N THR A 56 7.40 -15.82 -10.55
CA THR A 56 7.72 -17.02 -11.33
C THR A 56 6.51 -17.44 -12.15
N SER A 57 6.73 -17.66 -13.45
CA SER A 57 5.74 -18.15 -14.42
C SER A 57 6.16 -19.48 -15.00
N ILE A 58 5.18 -20.28 -15.40
CA ILE A 58 5.40 -21.53 -16.12
C ILE A 58 5.66 -21.21 -17.60
N ILE A 59 6.71 -21.79 -18.17
CA ILE A 59 6.99 -21.71 -19.60
C ILE A 59 6.31 -22.85 -20.36
N SER A 60 5.87 -22.59 -21.60
CA SER A 60 5.18 -23.62 -22.39
C SER A 60 6.15 -24.57 -23.08
N ASN A 61 7.32 -24.12 -23.47
CA ASN A 61 8.34 -24.95 -24.09
C ASN A 61 9.73 -24.38 -23.77
N PHE A 62 10.62 -25.25 -23.32
CA PHE A 62 12.01 -24.94 -22.97
C PHE A 62 12.98 -25.49 -24.00
N LYS A 63 13.92 -24.68 -24.45
CA LYS A 63 15.03 -25.10 -25.29
C LYS A 63 16.38 -24.90 -24.60
N SER A 64 16.60 -23.75 -24.00
CA SER A 64 17.82 -23.48 -23.22
C SER A 64 17.60 -22.43 -22.15
N GLY A 65 18.19 -22.64 -20.96
CA GLY A 65 18.20 -21.69 -19.86
C GLY A 65 19.17 -20.54 -20.08
N GLY A 66 19.17 -19.63 -19.12
CA GLY A 66 20.09 -18.48 -19.10
C GLY A 66 19.50 -17.27 -18.44
N LYS A 67 20.31 -16.21 -18.35
CA LYS A 67 19.93 -14.95 -17.72
C LYS A 67 20.21 -13.77 -18.66
N THR A 68 19.36 -12.76 -18.60
CA THR A 68 19.57 -11.48 -19.28
C THR A 68 18.66 -10.41 -18.66
N THR A 69 18.84 -9.16 -19.06
CA THR A 69 17.90 -8.10 -18.65
C THR A 69 17.24 -7.47 -19.86
N ALA A 70 16.01 -6.97 -19.72
CA ALA A 70 15.31 -6.29 -20.80
C ALA A 70 14.53 -5.08 -20.28
N PRO A 71 14.31 -4.02 -21.11
CA PRO A 71 13.56 -2.83 -20.72
C PRO A 71 12.12 -3.18 -20.34
N ALA A 72 11.81 -3.18 -19.04
CA ALA A 72 10.57 -3.73 -18.46
C ALA A 72 9.30 -3.12 -19.08
N ARG A 73 9.23 -1.78 -19.15
CA ARG A 73 8.03 -1.09 -19.68
C ARG A 73 7.81 -1.33 -21.15
N LYS A 74 8.88 -1.23 -21.98
CA LYS A 74 8.78 -1.49 -23.42
C LYS A 74 8.35 -2.91 -23.70
N LEU A 75 8.90 -3.86 -22.95
CA LEU A 75 8.56 -5.26 -23.06
C LEU A 75 7.08 -5.49 -22.69
N ASN A 76 6.64 -4.94 -21.57
CA ASN A 76 5.25 -5.06 -21.16
C ASN A 76 4.28 -4.44 -22.18
N ASP A 77 4.58 -3.24 -22.66
CA ASP A 77 3.74 -2.56 -23.64
C ASP A 77 3.65 -3.38 -24.93
N LEU A 78 4.77 -3.96 -25.38
CA LEU A 78 4.81 -4.84 -26.54
C LEU A 78 3.99 -6.10 -26.35
N CYS A 79 4.20 -6.83 -25.24
CA CYS A 79 3.48 -8.09 -24.97
C CYS A 79 1.97 -7.85 -24.80
N ARG A 80 1.55 -6.76 -24.19
CA ARG A 80 0.12 -6.41 -24.04
C ARG A 80 -0.60 -6.19 -25.37
N LEU A 81 0.10 -5.70 -26.38
CA LEU A 81 -0.48 -5.44 -27.71
C LEU A 81 -0.56 -6.69 -28.60
N MET A 82 0.04 -7.81 -28.21
CA MET A 82 -0.05 -9.07 -28.93
C MET A 82 -1.46 -9.68 -28.81
N PRO A 83 -1.89 -10.56 -29.75
CA PRO A 83 -3.15 -11.29 -29.64
C PRO A 83 -3.25 -12.11 -28.35
N ASP A 84 -4.45 -12.28 -27.78
CA ASP A 84 -4.63 -12.95 -26.48
C ASP A 84 -4.20 -14.41 -26.49
N SER A 85 -4.32 -15.10 -27.64
CA SER A 85 -3.88 -16.49 -27.80
C SER A 85 -2.42 -16.63 -28.21
N ALA A 86 -1.63 -15.55 -28.23
CA ALA A 86 -0.26 -15.61 -28.73
C ALA A 86 0.63 -16.45 -27.82
N GLU A 87 1.33 -17.40 -28.41
CA GLU A 87 2.53 -18.01 -27.85
C GLU A 87 3.74 -17.18 -28.30
N ILE A 88 4.52 -16.73 -27.35
CA ILE A 88 5.64 -15.81 -27.58
C ILE A 88 6.95 -16.59 -27.44
N HIS A 89 7.76 -16.56 -28.46
CA HIS A 89 9.10 -17.12 -28.48
C HIS A 89 10.11 -16.08 -28.07
N PHE A 90 10.81 -16.28 -26.96
CA PHE A 90 11.90 -15.47 -26.47
C PHE A 90 13.22 -16.19 -26.67
N PHE A 91 14.19 -15.54 -27.29
CA PHE A 91 15.56 -16.06 -27.36
C PHE A 91 16.58 -14.94 -27.36
N LEU A 92 17.79 -15.24 -26.86
CA LEU A 92 18.90 -14.32 -26.81
C LEU A 92 19.77 -14.48 -28.06
N ASP A 93 20.03 -13.37 -28.77
CA ASP A 93 20.88 -13.28 -29.94
C ASP A 93 21.92 -12.17 -29.73
N GLY A 94 23.10 -12.54 -29.26
CA GLY A 94 24.11 -11.56 -28.77
C GLY A 94 23.56 -10.72 -27.63
N ASP A 95 23.64 -9.40 -27.75
CA ASP A 95 23.18 -8.42 -26.78
C ASP A 95 21.69 -8.04 -27.00
N ASN A 96 20.93 -8.88 -27.68
CA ASN A 96 19.54 -8.57 -28.01
C ASN A 96 18.59 -9.71 -27.58
N LEU A 97 17.51 -9.32 -26.92
CA LEU A 97 16.36 -10.19 -26.67
C LEU A 97 15.46 -10.18 -27.91
N ARG A 98 15.42 -11.31 -28.61
CA ARG A 98 14.51 -11.53 -29.74
C ARG A 98 13.17 -12.01 -29.20
N ILE A 99 12.11 -11.49 -29.79
CA ILE A 99 10.72 -11.78 -29.42
C ILE A 99 9.98 -12.07 -30.72
N GLU A 100 9.53 -13.30 -30.90
CA GLU A 100 8.84 -13.72 -32.13
C GLU A 100 7.45 -14.27 -31.79
N THR A 101 6.48 -13.96 -32.65
CA THR A 101 5.15 -14.54 -32.70
C THR A 101 4.88 -14.99 -34.14
N GLU A 102 3.73 -15.64 -34.39
CA GLU A 102 3.33 -15.99 -35.76
C GLU A 102 3.34 -14.80 -36.72
N SER A 103 2.97 -13.62 -36.24
CA SER A 103 2.76 -12.41 -37.06
C SER A 103 3.84 -11.34 -36.94
N GLY A 104 4.79 -11.47 -36.00
CA GLY A 104 5.74 -10.38 -35.74
C GLY A 104 7.06 -10.84 -35.16
N LYS A 105 8.11 -10.03 -35.45
CA LYS A 105 9.46 -10.20 -34.92
C LYS A 105 9.93 -8.86 -34.34
N TYR A 106 10.39 -8.90 -33.10
CA TYR A 106 10.81 -7.71 -32.37
C TYR A 106 12.19 -7.94 -31.75
N ASN A 107 12.87 -6.86 -31.46
CA ASN A 107 14.21 -6.88 -30.91
C ASN A 107 14.35 -5.80 -29.83
N LEU A 108 14.78 -6.18 -28.62
CA LEU A 108 15.08 -5.28 -27.53
C LEU A 108 16.56 -5.42 -27.12
N SER A 109 17.25 -4.31 -26.96
CA SER A 109 18.62 -4.33 -26.43
C SER A 109 18.58 -4.75 -24.95
N THR A 110 19.54 -5.59 -24.58
CA THR A 110 19.71 -6.09 -23.22
C THR A 110 20.89 -5.41 -22.52
N LEU A 111 20.97 -5.55 -21.22
CA LEU A 111 22.15 -5.26 -20.43
C LEU A 111 22.59 -6.57 -19.74
N PRO A 112 23.90 -6.72 -19.42
CA PRO A 112 24.41 -7.90 -18.75
C PRO A 112 23.67 -8.17 -17.44
N SER A 113 23.33 -9.44 -17.21
CA SER A 113 22.66 -9.85 -15.98
C SER A 113 23.53 -9.70 -14.73
N GLU A 114 24.84 -9.73 -14.90
CA GLU A 114 25.84 -9.55 -13.87
C GLU A 114 25.82 -8.15 -13.25
N ASP A 115 25.39 -7.16 -14.03
CA ASP A 115 25.25 -5.77 -13.59
C ASP A 115 23.93 -5.51 -12.84
N PHE A 116 22.99 -6.49 -12.84
CA PHE A 116 21.74 -6.34 -12.13
C PHE A 116 21.97 -6.45 -10.61
N PRO A 117 21.53 -5.45 -9.83
CA PRO A 117 21.81 -5.45 -8.40
C PRO A 117 21.04 -6.57 -7.68
N VAL A 118 21.72 -7.22 -6.75
CA VAL A 118 21.13 -8.24 -5.87
C VAL A 118 20.60 -7.54 -4.64
N PHE A 119 19.35 -7.81 -4.29
CA PHE A 119 18.77 -7.36 -3.04
C PHE A 119 19.21 -8.29 -1.91
N GLU A 120 19.95 -7.76 -0.95
CA GLU A 120 20.39 -8.52 0.23
C GLU A 120 19.21 -8.63 1.20
N THR A 121 18.79 -9.86 1.48
CA THR A 121 17.79 -10.16 2.50
C THR A 121 18.49 -10.60 3.79
N GLU A 122 18.04 -10.04 4.91
CA GLU A 122 18.48 -10.48 6.23
C GLU A 122 17.70 -11.70 6.73
N GLU A 123 18.18 -12.29 7.83
CA GLU A 123 17.43 -13.34 8.52
C GLU A 123 16.09 -12.82 9.01
N THR A 124 15.04 -13.57 8.68
CA THR A 124 13.68 -13.30 9.12
C THR A 124 13.57 -13.51 10.62
N GLN A 125 13.08 -12.51 11.36
CA GLN A 125 12.85 -12.63 12.80
C GLN A 125 11.47 -13.21 13.09
N SER A 126 10.46 -12.68 12.42
CA SER A 126 9.09 -13.14 12.56
C SER A 126 8.46 -13.45 11.22
N GLN A 127 7.82 -14.61 11.11
CA GLN A 127 7.06 -15.01 9.96
C GLN A 127 5.62 -15.32 10.39
N ILE A 128 4.67 -14.78 9.67
CA ILE A 128 3.24 -15.00 9.88
C ILE A 128 2.53 -15.40 8.59
N ASN A 129 1.45 -16.16 8.77
CA ASN A 129 0.47 -16.43 7.72
C ASN A 129 -0.80 -15.61 8.02
N ILE A 130 -1.16 -14.72 7.12
CA ILE A 130 -2.34 -13.89 7.25
C ILE A 130 -3.21 -14.00 6.00
N SER A 131 -4.53 -14.00 6.15
CA SER A 131 -5.40 -13.96 4.98
C SER A 131 -5.24 -12.65 4.22
N SER A 132 -5.34 -12.71 2.89
CA SER A 132 -5.30 -11.54 2.03
C SER A 132 -6.30 -10.46 2.46
N GLN A 133 -7.51 -10.87 2.81
CA GLN A 133 -8.54 -9.96 3.26
C GLN A 133 -8.16 -9.21 4.55
N ASN A 134 -7.57 -9.90 5.53
CA ASN A 134 -7.14 -9.28 6.78
C ASN A 134 -5.99 -8.29 6.54
N LEU A 135 -4.99 -8.66 5.73
CA LEU A 135 -3.88 -7.76 5.40
C LEU A 135 -4.36 -6.54 4.61
N LYS A 136 -5.25 -6.75 3.64
CA LYS A 136 -5.88 -5.66 2.87
C LYS A 136 -6.67 -4.72 3.78
N ASN A 137 -7.44 -5.25 4.72
CA ASN A 137 -8.18 -4.47 5.71
C ASN A 137 -7.24 -3.65 6.61
N LEU A 138 -6.16 -4.25 7.13
CA LEU A 138 -5.18 -3.55 7.94
C LEU A 138 -4.56 -2.38 7.17
N ILE A 139 -4.13 -2.60 5.93
CA ILE A 139 -3.54 -1.57 5.07
C ILE A 139 -4.56 -0.48 4.76
N SER A 140 -5.76 -0.83 4.31
CA SER A 140 -6.77 0.15 3.90
C SER A 140 -7.24 1.03 5.06
N LYS A 141 -7.37 0.46 6.26
CA LYS A 141 -7.82 1.17 7.46
C LYS A 141 -6.77 2.09 8.07
N THR A 142 -5.50 2.01 7.66
CA THR A 142 -4.44 2.77 8.31
C THR A 142 -3.59 3.60 7.34
N SER A 143 -3.36 3.13 6.12
CA SER A 143 -2.40 3.74 5.18
C SER A 143 -2.71 5.20 4.81
N PHE A 144 -3.98 5.62 4.86
CA PHE A 144 -4.38 7.00 4.57
C PHE A 144 -3.78 8.02 5.55
N ALA A 145 -3.52 7.60 6.80
CA ALA A 145 -2.98 8.45 7.84
C ALA A 145 -1.44 8.59 7.81
N MET A 146 -0.73 7.86 6.94
CA MET A 146 0.71 8.03 6.80
C MET A 146 1.07 9.45 6.36
N GLY A 147 2.19 10.01 6.84
CA GLY A 147 2.78 11.24 6.33
C GLY A 147 3.14 11.14 4.84
N ASN A 148 3.21 12.26 4.16
CA ASN A 148 3.62 12.33 2.76
C ASN A 148 4.72 13.38 2.60
N GLN A 149 5.96 12.92 2.33
CA GLN A 149 7.15 13.77 2.21
C GLN A 149 7.40 14.62 3.47
N ASP A 150 7.08 14.07 4.66
CA ASP A 150 7.42 14.72 5.94
C ASP A 150 8.93 14.57 6.17
N TRP A 151 9.57 15.61 6.71
CA TRP A 151 10.98 15.56 7.07
C TRP A 151 11.28 14.54 8.19
N ARG A 152 10.29 14.20 8.99
CA ARG A 152 10.31 13.10 9.95
C ARG A 152 10.03 11.79 9.20
N HIS A 153 11.08 11.19 8.64
CA HIS A 153 10.97 10.05 7.74
C HIS A 153 10.14 8.91 8.30
N TYR A 154 10.20 8.68 9.63
CA TYR A 154 9.42 7.64 10.31
C TYR A 154 7.89 7.81 10.21
N LEU A 155 7.39 9.00 9.85
CA LEU A 155 5.96 9.22 9.59
C LEU A 155 5.54 8.86 8.15
N ASN A 156 6.50 8.74 7.21
CA ASN A 156 6.20 8.42 5.81
C ASN A 156 5.97 6.92 5.54
N GLY A 157 5.73 6.15 6.56
CA GLY A 157 5.49 4.72 6.49
C GLY A 157 4.39 4.25 7.42
N LEU A 158 4.06 2.97 7.28
CA LEU A 158 3.14 2.24 8.14
C LEU A 158 3.94 1.48 9.20
N TYR A 159 3.73 1.79 10.46
CA TYR A 159 4.27 0.98 11.55
C TYR A 159 3.49 -0.33 11.62
N MET A 160 4.21 -1.45 11.60
CA MET A 160 3.68 -2.79 11.71
C MET A 160 4.29 -3.45 12.93
N LEU A 161 3.44 -3.94 13.83
CA LEU A 161 3.83 -4.70 15.03
C LEU A 161 3.20 -6.08 14.93
N ILE A 162 4.04 -7.10 14.98
CA ILE A 162 3.65 -8.51 15.12
C ILE A 162 3.97 -8.91 16.55
N ASP A 163 2.97 -9.32 17.31
CA ASP A 163 3.14 -9.70 18.72
C ASP A 163 2.21 -10.85 19.08
N ASP A 164 2.80 -11.98 19.52
CA ASP A 164 2.10 -13.23 19.80
C ASP A 164 1.09 -13.58 18.67
N LYS A 165 -0.19 -13.49 18.96
CA LYS A 165 -1.30 -13.82 18.04
C LYS A 165 -1.95 -12.59 17.40
N THR A 166 -1.26 -11.48 17.34
CA THR A 166 -1.81 -10.25 16.78
C THR A 166 -0.84 -9.58 15.81
N ILE A 167 -1.42 -8.92 14.81
CA ILE A 167 -0.72 -7.97 13.97
C ILE A 167 -1.45 -6.63 14.08
N THR A 168 -0.71 -5.59 14.45
CA THR A 168 -1.21 -4.23 14.56
C THR A 168 -0.51 -3.34 13.55
N THR A 169 -1.28 -2.53 12.86
CA THR A 169 -0.78 -1.49 11.95
C THR A 169 -1.15 -0.11 12.47
N VAL A 170 -0.20 0.82 12.44
CA VAL A 170 -0.40 2.21 12.89
C VAL A 170 0.20 3.18 11.90
N ALA A 171 -0.51 4.24 11.60
CA ALA A 171 -0.01 5.34 10.79
C ALA A 171 -0.39 6.68 11.39
N THR A 172 0.47 7.68 11.26
CA THR A 172 0.20 9.06 11.69
C THR A 172 1.00 10.06 10.85
N ASP A 173 0.42 11.23 10.63
CA ASP A 173 1.07 12.41 10.07
C ASP A 173 1.26 13.52 11.11
N ALA A 174 1.15 13.18 12.41
CA ALA A 174 1.14 14.06 13.59
C ALA A 174 -0.12 14.93 13.75
N HIS A 175 -1.06 14.90 12.83
CA HIS A 175 -2.36 15.58 12.94
C HIS A 175 -3.51 14.60 13.15
N ARG A 176 -3.32 13.36 12.76
CA ARG A 176 -4.25 12.25 12.91
C ARG A 176 -3.48 10.95 13.09
N LEU A 177 -4.13 9.96 13.64
CA LEU A 177 -3.60 8.62 13.80
C LEU A 177 -4.67 7.60 13.41
N ALA A 178 -4.26 6.55 12.69
CA ALA A 178 -5.09 5.40 12.41
C ALA A 178 -4.41 4.13 12.92
N MET A 179 -5.18 3.27 13.57
CA MET A 179 -4.73 1.99 14.10
C MET A 179 -5.73 0.90 13.74
N ALA A 180 -5.22 -0.25 13.35
CA ALA A 180 -6.02 -1.45 13.11
C ALA A 180 -5.26 -2.68 13.61
N THR A 181 -5.99 -3.64 14.17
CA THR A 181 -5.45 -4.90 14.68
C THR A 181 -6.22 -6.07 14.10
N SER A 182 -5.51 -7.14 13.78
CA SER A 182 -6.07 -8.41 13.35
C SER A 182 -5.46 -9.56 14.16
N SER A 183 -6.27 -10.57 14.45
CA SER A 183 -5.79 -11.79 15.07
C SER A 183 -5.11 -12.69 14.05
N LEU A 184 -4.07 -13.38 14.47
CA LEU A 184 -3.37 -14.42 13.71
C LEU A 184 -3.84 -15.79 14.16
N ASN A 185 -3.89 -16.74 13.22
CA ASN A 185 -4.27 -18.12 13.54
C ASN A 185 -3.20 -18.83 14.37
N GLU A 186 -1.94 -18.49 14.14
CA GLU A 186 -0.78 -19.06 14.82
C GLU A 186 0.00 -17.94 15.49
N ALA A 187 0.63 -18.27 16.62
CA ALA A 187 1.50 -17.32 17.30
C ALA A 187 2.76 -17.05 16.45
N ALA A 188 3.16 -15.80 16.40
CA ALA A 188 4.44 -15.41 15.82
C ALA A 188 5.61 -15.99 16.63
N SER A 189 6.72 -16.25 15.95
CA SER A 189 7.92 -16.79 16.61
C SER A 189 8.55 -15.82 17.60
N GLU A 190 8.47 -14.54 17.31
CA GLU A 190 9.06 -13.45 18.08
C GLU A 190 8.24 -12.15 17.88
N SER A 191 8.20 -11.31 18.93
CA SER A 191 7.61 -9.97 18.82
C SER A 191 8.55 -9.10 18.00
N THR A 192 8.05 -8.56 16.88
CA THR A 192 8.86 -7.80 15.93
C THR A 192 8.07 -6.62 15.39
N SER A 193 8.74 -5.51 15.18
CA SER A 193 8.10 -4.32 14.61
C SER A 193 9.00 -3.60 13.63
N GLY A 194 8.37 -2.87 12.70
CA GLY A 194 9.10 -2.07 11.72
C GLY A 194 8.22 -1.01 11.04
N ILE A 195 8.86 -0.04 10.42
CA ILE A 195 8.17 1.03 9.68
C ILE A 195 8.31 0.72 8.19
N VAL A 196 7.22 0.27 7.58
CA VAL A 196 7.17 -0.10 6.15
C VAL A 196 6.94 1.14 5.31
N PRO A 197 7.80 1.45 4.33
CA PRO A 197 7.65 2.64 3.50
C PRO A 197 6.28 2.70 2.79
N ARG A 198 5.73 3.90 2.61
CA ARG A 198 4.46 4.11 1.89
C ARG A 198 4.43 3.43 0.51
N LYS A 199 5.53 3.53 -0.27
CA LYS A 199 5.63 2.88 -1.58
C LYS A 199 5.45 1.37 -1.45
N SER A 200 6.11 0.78 -0.48
CA SER A 200 6.09 -0.67 -0.22
C SER A 200 4.71 -1.13 0.23
N ILE A 201 4.03 -0.39 1.10
CA ILE A 201 2.65 -0.67 1.50
C ILE A 201 1.69 -0.64 0.29
N ASN A 202 1.86 0.33 -0.61
CA ASN A 202 1.05 0.41 -1.81
C ASN A 202 1.29 -0.78 -2.75
N GLU A 203 2.54 -1.24 -2.88
CA GLU A 203 2.85 -2.41 -3.72
C GLU A 203 2.34 -3.71 -3.08
N ILE A 204 2.53 -3.91 -1.78
CA ILE A 204 1.94 -5.05 -1.04
C ILE A 204 0.41 -5.03 -1.23
N GLY A 205 -0.24 -3.89 -1.06
CA GLY A 205 -1.68 -3.75 -1.24
C GLY A 205 -2.19 -4.10 -2.65
N LYS A 206 -1.38 -3.88 -3.69
CA LYS A 206 -1.70 -4.29 -5.07
C LYS A 206 -1.51 -5.80 -5.29
N LEU A 207 -0.48 -6.39 -4.67
CA LEU A 207 -0.20 -7.82 -4.76
C LEU A 207 -1.26 -8.65 -4.02
N VAL A 208 -1.78 -8.11 -2.92
CA VAL A 208 -2.85 -8.72 -2.14
C VAL A 208 -4.18 -8.48 -2.85
N GLY A 209 -4.43 -9.25 -3.92
CA GLY A 209 -5.69 -9.24 -4.66
C GLY A 209 -6.85 -9.85 -3.84
N ASP A 210 -8.07 -9.78 -4.39
CA ASP A 210 -9.26 -10.33 -3.72
C ASP A 210 -9.28 -11.88 -3.72
N GLU A 211 -8.47 -12.50 -4.56
CA GLU A 211 -8.48 -13.96 -4.82
C GLU A 211 -7.37 -14.74 -4.10
N SER A 212 -6.41 -14.08 -3.48
CA SER A 212 -5.31 -14.79 -2.79
C SER A 212 -5.74 -15.26 -1.41
N GLU A 213 -5.60 -16.55 -1.16
CA GLU A 213 -6.08 -17.17 0.09
C GLU A 213 -5.24 -16.79 1.30
N ASN A 214 -3.91 -16.82 1.17
CA ASN A 214 -2.97 -16.51 2.26
C ASN A 214 -1.74 -15.74 1.75
N VAL A 215 -1.25 -14.88 2.60
CA VAL A 215 -0.01 -14.13 2.44
C VAL A 215 0.97 -14.54 3.52
N VAL A 216 2.18 -14.90 3.14
CA VAL A 216 3.28 -15.08 4.07
C VAL A 216 3.99 -13.74 4.21
N VAL A 217 3.94 -13.15 5.40
CA VAL A 217 4.67 -11.92 5.73
C VAL A 217 5.84 -12.28 6.63
N GLN A 218 7.01 -11.81 6.25
CA GLN A 218 8.26 -11.97 7.01
C GLN A 218 8.77 -10.58 7.38
N LEU A 219 8.96 -10.34 8.66
CA LEU A 219 9.47 -9.08 9.18
C LEU A 219 10.81 -9.31 9.87
N GLY A 220 11.84 -8.61 9.39
CA GLY A 220 13.17 -8.56 9.97
C GLY A 220 13.45 -7.21 10.63
N HIS A 221 14.70 -6.95 11.00
CA HIS A 221 15.12 -5.66 11.57
C HIS A 221 15.17 -4.54 10.54
N THR A 222 15.60 -4.84 9.32
CA THR A 222 15.85 -3.84 8.28
C THR A 222 15.00 -4.05 7.03
N SER A 223 14.28 -5.18 6.95
CA SER A 223 13.49 -5.52 5.77
C SER A 223 12.16 -6.20 6.10
N ILE A 224 11.22 -6.08 5.19
CA ILE A 224 9.96 -6.83 5.15
C ILE A 224 9.88 -7.59 3.84
N ALA A 225 9.39 -8.82 3.89
CA ALA A 225 9.01 -9.58 2.70
C ALA A 225 7.54 -10.01 2.77
N ALA A 226 6.86 -9.99 1.63
CA ALA A 226 5.52 -10.52 1.46
C ALA A 226 5.49 -11.48 0.27
N ASN A 227 5.03 -12.71 0.49
CA ASN A 227 4.85 -13.69 -0.57
C ASN A 227 3.37 -13.95 -0.80
N VAL A 228 2.95 -13.76 -2.05
CA VAL A 228 1.57 -13.91 -2.49
C VAL A 228 1.55 -14.69 -3.81
N SER A 229 0.99 -15.89 -3.80
CA SER A 229 0.76 -16.69 -5.03
C SER A 229 1.99 -16.80 -5.96
N GLY A 230 3.18 -17.04 -5.39
CA GLY A 230 4.43 -17.19 -6.15
C GLY A 230 5.11 -15.89 -6.55
N THR A 231 4.57 -14.74 -6.11
CA THR A 231 5.23 -13.44 -6.23
C THR A 231 5.77 -13.03 -4.87
N THR A 232 7.04 -12.70 -4.81
CA THR A 232 7.71 -12.21 -3.60
C THR A 232 8.04 -10.74 -3.76
N PHE A 233 7.56 -9.92 -2.86
CA PHE A 233 7.95 -8.53 -2.68
C PHE A 233 8.86 -8.42 -1.46
N VAL A 234 9.97 -7.72 -1.60
CA VAL A 234 10.87 -7.41 -0.48
C VAL A 234 11.11 -5.90 -0.45
N SER A 235 11.22 -5.32 0.73
CA SER A 235 11.52 -3.89 0.89
C SER A 235 12.34 -3.63 2.13
N LYS A 236 13.23 -2.63 2.07
CA LYS A 236 13.84 -2.05 3.25
C LYS A 236 12.80 -1.37 4.11
N LEU A 237 13.02 -1.39 5.42
CA LEU A 237 12.24 -0.63 6.39
C LEU A 237 12.80 0.80 6.52
N ILE A 238 11.97 1.73 6.96
CA ILE A 238 12.43 3.07 7.32
C ILE A 238 13.16 2.99 8.65
N GLU A 239 14.39 3.47 8.69
CA GLU A 239 15.17 3.58 9.92
C GLU A 239 14.55 4.61 10.88
N GLY A 240 14.57 4.32 12.16
CA GLY A 240 14.10 5.19 13.21
C GLY A 240 13.11 4.55 14.17
N LYS A 241 12.73 5.30 15.19
CA LYS A 241 11.74 4.87 16.17
C LYS A 241 10.39 5.51 15.85
N PHE A 242 9.36 4.68 15.68
CA PHE A 242 7.99 5.17 15.56
C PHE A 242 7.55 5.82 16.90
N PRO A 243 6.74 6.90 16.87
CA PRO A 243 6.22 7.53 18.08
C PRO A 243 5.48 6.53 18.97
N ASP A 244 5.51 6.76 20.27
CA ASP A 244 4.73 6.01 21.23
C ASP A 244 3.24 6.39 21.07
N TYR A 245 2.57 5.66 20.17
CA TYR A 245 1.20 5.96 19.78
C TYR A 245 0.19 5.62 20.88
N GLU A 246 0.52 4.74 21.80
CA GLU A 246 -0.37 4.38 22.90
C GLU A 246 -0.63 5.55 23.85
N GLN A 247 0.38 6.40 24.03
CA GLN A 247 0.26 7.60 24.87
C GLN A 247 -0.65 8.68 24.28
N VAL A 248 -0.85 8.69 22.97
CA VAL A 248 -1.71 9.69 22.31
C VAL A 248 -3.14 9.20 22.10
N ILE A 249 -3.43 7.91 22.35
CA ILE A 249 -4.78 7.39 22.35
C ILE A 249 -5.47 7.84 23.65
N PRO A 250 -6.56 8.61 23.57
CA PRO A 250 -7.23 9.09 24.75
C PRO A 250 -7.71 7.95 25.65
N SER A 251 -7.35 8.02 26.93
CA SER A 251 -7.83 7.11 27.96
C SER A 251 -8.52 7.94 29.04
N GLY A 252 -9.83 7.81 29.21
CA GLY A 252 -10.59 8.56 30.20
C GLY A 252 -12.07 8.67 29.89
N GLU A 253 -12.79 9.46 30.66
CA GLU A 253 -14.19 9.75 30.40
C GLU A 253 -14.32 10.47 29.06
N SER A 254 -15.15 9.95 28.19
CA SER A 254 -15.44 10.50 26.88
C SER A 254 -16.92 10.64 26.66
N SER A 255 -17.31 11.66 25.92
CA SER A 255 -18.69 11.80 25.46
C SER A 255 -18.86 11.11 24.12
N LEU A 256 -19.70 10.07 24.09
CA LEU A 256 -19.96 9.27 22.90
C LEU A 256 -21.06 9.92 22.05
N LEU A 257 -20.74 10.17 20.79
CA LEU A 257 -21.68 10.55 19.74
C LEU A 257 -21.81 9.40 18.73
N GLU A 258 -23.05 8.96 18.48
CA GLU A 258 -23.37 8.01 17.42
C GLU A 258 -24.14 8.74 16.32
N VAL A 259 -23.67 8.59 15.07
CA VAL A 259 -24.30 9.22 13.90
C VAL A 259 -24.27 8.28 12.69
N ASP A 260 -25.25 8.42 11.79
CA ASP A 260 -25.25 7.73 10.50
C ASP A 260 -24.06 8.17 9.66
N ARG A 261 -23.22 7.23 9.24
CA ARG A 261 -21.96 7.49 8.52
C ARG A 261 -22.19 8.17 7.17
N LYS A 262 -23.19 7.70 6.43
CA LYS A 262 -23.46 8.21 5.08
C LYS A 262 -23.98 9.65 5.14
N ASN A 263 -24.95 9.91 5.99
CA ASN A 263 -25.52 11.25 6.17
C ASN A 263 -24.45 12.23 6.65
N PHE A 264 -23.58 11.81 7.56
CA PHE A 264 -22.48 12.63 8.06
C PHE A 264 -21.48 12.95 6.95
N SER A 265 -21.04 11.95 6.17
CA SER A 265 -20.13 12.13 5.04
C SER A 265 -20.70 13.04 3.95
N GLU A 266 -21.98 12.87 3.61
CA GLU A 266 -22.67 13.70 2.61
C GLU A 266 -22.80 15.15 3.08
N SER A 267 -23.15 15.38 4.35
CA SER A 267 -23.24 16.72 4.93
C SER A 267 -21.89 17.41 4.96
N LEU A 268 -20.83 16.72 5.40
CA LEU A 268 -19.46 17.23 5.33
C LEU A 268 -19.08 17.62 3.90
N SER A 269 -19.42 16.79 2.91
CA SER A 269 -19.14 17.06 1.51
C SER A 269 -19.82 18.35 1.01
N ARG A 270 -21.12 18.53 1.33
CA ARG A 270 -21.86 19.75 0.91
C ARG A 270 -21.32 21.00 1.60
N VAL A 271 -21.14 20.96 2.92
CA VAL A 271 -20.64 22.11 3.70
C VAL A 271 -19.20 22.46 3.31
N SER A 272 -18.37 21.47 2.99
CA SER A 272 -16.97 21.66 2.60
C SER A 272 -16.78 22.47 1.31
N VAL A 273 -17.78 22.53 0.42
CA VAL A 273 -17.73 23.35 -0.80
C VAL A 273 -17.52 24.83 -0.46
N LEU A 274 -18.06 25.27 0.69
CA LEU A 274 -17.98 26.66 1.17
C LEU A 274 -16.87 26.85 2.22
N SER A 275 -16.02 25.86 2.42
CA SER A 275 -14.84 25.99 3.31
C SER A 275 -13.70 26.73 2.61
N SER A 276 -12.81 27.34 3.41
CA SER A 276 -11.59 27.95 2.89
C SER A 276 -10.75 26.93 2.13
N GLU A 277 -10.35 27.22 0.89
CA GLU A 277 -9.50 26.35 0.08
C GLU A 277 -8.15 26.00 0.74
N LYS A 278 -7.60 26.96 1.50
CA LYS A 278 -6.31 26.82 2.16
C LYS A 278 -6.37 25.93 3.40
N TYR A 279 -7.41 26.09 4.22
CA TYR A 279 -7.47 25.46 5.55
C TYR A 279 -8.41 24.27 5.60
N LYS A 280 -9.36 24.16 4.65
CA LYS A 280 -10.34 23.08 4.61
C LYS A 280 -11.04 22.84 5.96
N GLY A 281 -11.29 23.93 6.70
CA GLY A 281 -11.86 23.89 8.04
C GLY A 281 -13.37 23.70 8.02
N VAL A 282 -13.87 22.79 8.83
CA VAL A 282 -15.29 22.67 9.17
C VAL A 282 -15.44 22.74 10.70
N ARG A 283 -16.46 23.45 11.17
CA ARG A 283 -16.81 23.55 12.58
C ARG A 283 -17.91 22.56 12.89
N ILE A 284 -17.74 21.81 13.95
CA ILE A 284 -18.69 20.82 14.45
C ILE A 284 -19.14 21.27 15.84
N ILE A 285 -20.44 21.43 16.01
CA ILE A 285 -21.05 21.72 17.31
C ILE A 285 -22.01 20.58 17.64
N THR A 286 -21.77 19.92 18.77
CA THR A 286 -22.64 18.85 19.29
C THR A 286 -23.47 19.37 20.43
N LYS A 287 -24.77 19.06 20.40
CA LYS A 287 -25.71 19.26 21.50
C LYS A 287 -26.51 17.99 21.67
N LYS A 288 -27.29 17.93 22.72
CA LYS A 288 -28.17 16.79 22.95
C LYS A 288 -28.95 16.44 21.68
N ASP A 289 -28.69 15.22 21.18
CA ASP A 289 -29.30 14.60 19.99
C ASP A 289 -29.23 15.42 18.71
N SER A 290 -28.30 16.37 18.62
CA SER A 290 -28.11 17.25 17.46
C SER A 290 -26.63 17.50 17.17
N LEU A 291 -26.26 17.39 15.91
CA LEU A 291 -24.95 17.64 15.36
C LEU A 291 -25.06 18.76 14.29
N ASN A 292 -24.45 19.89 14.55
CA ASN A 292 -24.36 20.99 13.60
C ASN A 292 -22.98 20.98 12.93
N ILE A 293 -22.96 21.12 11.60
CA ILE A 293 -21.74 21.21 10.77
C ILE A 293 -21.81 22.51 10.01
N SER A 294 -20.78 23.34 10.13
CA SER A 294 -20.72 24.60 9.43
C SER A 294 -19.33 24.90 8.86
N ALA A 295 -19.30 25.66 7.78
CA ALA A 295 -18.08 26.18 7.18
C ALA A 295 -18.30 27.58 6.62
N ASN A 296 -17.22 28.36 6.54
CA ASN A 296 -17.19 29.67 5.89
C ASN A 296 -15.84 29.87 5.20
N ASN A 297 -15.82 30.81 4.26
CA ASN A 297 -14.62 31.20 3.52
C ASN A 297 -14.34 32.72 3.64
N PRO A 298 -13.17 33.21 3.19
CA PRO A 298 -12.83 34.63 3.20
C PRO A 298 -13.77 35.51 2.32
N GLU A 299 -14.43 34.93 1.33
CA GLU A 299 -15.40 35.56 0.43
C GLU A 299 -16.75 35.81 1.11
N LYS A 300 -16.89 35.43 2.39
CA LYS A 300 -18.11 35.53 3.23
C LYS A 300 -19.23 34.58 2.80
N GLU A 301 -18.90 33.54 2.05
CA GLU A 301 -19.83 32.44 1.81
C GLU A 301 -19.85 31.53 3.03
N GLN A 302 -21.01 30.96 3.32
CA GLN A 302 -21.18 30.09 4.48
C GLN A 302 -22.21 29.00 4.21
N GLY A 303 -22.00 27.84 4.80
CA GLY A 303 -22.93 26.71 4.77
C GLY A 303 -23.09 26.09 6.15
N GLU A 304 -24.27 25.62 6.44
CA GLU A 304 -24.62 25.00 7.70
C GLU A 304 -25.62 23.88 7.49
N GLU A 305 -25.39 22.74 8.14
CA GLU A 305 -26.32 21.62 8.15
C GLU A 305 -26.48 21.06 9.56
N ASN A 306 -27.68 20.58 9.85
CA ASN A 306 -28.01 19.94 11.11
C ASN A 306 -28.37 18.46 10.87
N LEU A 307 -27.77 17.58 11.64
CA LEU A 307 -28.01 16.14 11.64
C LEU A 307 -28.55 15.67 12.97
N SER A 308 -29.45 14.71 12.92
CA SER A 308 -29.83 13.95 14.12
C SER A 308 -28.74 12.97 14.48
N CYS A 309 -28.39 12.88 15.74
CA CYS A 309 -27.40 11.94 16.28
C CYS A 309 -27.87 11.45 17.66
N SER A 310 -27.21 10.45 18.20
CA SER A 310 -27.34 10.08 19.61
C SER A 310 -26.17 10.68 20.37
N TYR A 311 -26.44 11.68 21.21
CA TYR A 311 -25.44 12.35 22.03
C TYR A 311 -26.04 12.88 23.32
N GLN A 312 -25.42 12.59 24.46
CA GLN A 312 -25.91 13.00 25.79
C GLN A 312 -24.85 13.76 26.61
N GLY A 313 -23.68 14.07 26.01
CA GLY A 313 -22.63 14.84 26.67
C GLY A 313 -22.88 16.34 26.69
N ASP A 314 -21.91 17.07 27.22
CA ASP A 314 -21.91 18.53 27.22
C ASP A 314 -21.73 19.07 25.78
N GLU A 315 -22.12 20.32 25.56
CA GLU A 315 -21.94 20.98 24.27
C GLU A 315 -20.45 21.07 23.94
N ILE A 316 -20.07 20.55 22.76
CA ILE A 316 -18.71 20.61 22.22
C ILE A 316 -18.74 21.45 20.95
N ASP A 317 -17.76 22.37 20.84
CA ASP A 317 -17.56 23.26 19.70
C ASP A 317 -16.11 23.12 19.26
N ILE A 318 -15.87 22.46 18.12
CA ILE A 318 -14.52 22.13 17.65
C ILE A 318 -14.44 22.23 16.13
N ALA A 319 -13.26 22.61 15.63
CA ALA A 319 -13.00 22.67 14.19
C ALA A 319 -12.04 21.54 13.76
N PHE A 320 -12.33 20.98 12.60
CA PHE A 320 -11.51 19.93 11.98
C PHE A 320 -11.17 20.29 10.53
N ASN A 321 -10.09 19.69 10.03
CA ASN A 321 -9.87 19.61 8.59
C ASN A 321 -10.85 18.58 8.00
N VAL A 322 -11.71 19.01 7.09
CA VAL A 322 -12.75 18.17 6.50
C VAL A 322 -12.18 16.97 5.75
N ASN A 323 -11.00 17.12 5.11
CA ASN A 323 -10.38 16.02 4.37
C ASN A 323 -10.02 14.87 5.31
N TYR A 324 -9.54 15.16 6.52
CA TYR A 324 -9.22 14.13 7.51
C TYR A 324 -10.46 13.34 7.92
N LEU A 325 -11.59 14.04 8.15
CA LEU A 325 -12.85 13.37 8.48
C LEU A 325 -13.38 12.54 7.30
N GLN A 326 -13.32 13.07 6.09
CA GLN A 326 -13.78 12.36 4.89
C GLN A 326 -12.96 11.08 4.63
N GLU A 327 -11.64 11.15 4.76
CA GLU A 327 -10.78 9.98 4.57
C GLU A 327 -11.08 8.88 5.58
N ILE A 328 -11.32 9.23 6.85
CA ILE A 328 -11.74 8.27 7.88
C ILE A 328 -13.09 7.63 7.48
N LEU A 329 -14.08 8.44 7.09
CA LEU A 329 -15.41 7.97 6.74
C LEU A 329 -15.44 7.06 5.51
N THR A 330 -14.48 7.20 4.59
CA THR A 330 -14.34 6.32 3.43
C THR A 330 -13.75 4.95 3.77
N THR A 331 -13.06 4.83 4.90
CA THR A 331 -12.41 3.57 5.33
C THR A 331 -13.27 2.73 6.28
N ILE A 332 -14.36 3.30 6.80
CA ILE A 332 -15.28 2.63 7.71
C ILE A 332 -16.44 2.06 6.89
N ASP A 333 -16.75 0.78 7.08
CA ASP A 333 -17.81 0.08 6.35
C ASP A 333 -19.15 0.05 7.07
N SER A 334 -19.19 0.34 8.40
CA SER A 334 -20.40 0.32 9.21
C SER A 334 -21.40 1.42 8.80
N GLU A 335 -22.69 1.16 8.96
CA GLU A 335 -23.75 2.14 8.72
C GLU A 335 -23.69 3.31 9.71
N LYS A 336 -23.32 3.03 10.94
CA LYS A 336 -23.16 4.01 12.02
C LYS A 336 -21.72 4.10 12.45
N ILE A 337 -21.33 5.28 12.89
CA ILE A 337 -20.02 5.54 13.50
C ILE A 337 -20.18 6.07 14.92
N GLU A 338 -19.20 5.73 15.72
CA GLU A 338 -19.05 6.23 17.08
C GLU A 338 -17.89 7.20 17.14
N ILE A 339 -18.13 8.41 17.63
CA ILE A 339 -17.13 9.45 17.83
C ILE A 339 -17.03 9.72 19.31
N ASN A 340 -15.87 9.45 19.88
CA ASN A 340 -15.58 9.72 21.28
C ASN A 340 -14.86 11.08 21.40
N PHE A 341 -15.47 12.02 22.08
CA PHE A 341 -14.83 13.29 22.41
C PHE A 341 -14.16 13.18 23.79
N CYS A 342 -12.83 13.24 23.79
CA CYS A 342 -12.03 13.33 24.99
C CYS A 342 -11.42 14.73 25.06
N LEU A 343 -11.80 15.52 26.08
CA LEU A 343 -11.18 16.81 26.34
C LEU A 343 -9.83 16.55 27.02
N LEU A 344 -8.76 16.65 26.25
CA LEU A 344 -7.43 16.80 26.82
C LEU A 344 -7.34 18.19 27.42
N TYR A 345 -7.52 18.30 28.74
CA TYR A 345 -7.13 19.53 29.44
C TYR A 345 -5.62 19.67 29.31
N THR A 346 -5.17 20.56 28.43
CA THR A 346 -3.82 21.08 28.53
C THR A 346 -3.80 21.91 29.80
N SER A 347 -3.20 21.37 30.85
CA SER A 347 -2.78 22.22 32.01
C SER A 347 -1.80 23.23 31.47
N ASP A 348 -2.12 24.51 31.63
CA ASP A 348 -1.29 25.65 31.32
C ASP A 348 0.10 25.56 31.96
#